data_b642dfbf08761114a85a71153d3ae3a4
#
_entry.id   b642dfbf08761114a85a71153d3ae3a4
#
_cell.length_a   1.000
_cell.length_b   1.000
_cell.length_c   1.000
_cell.angle_alpha   90.00
_cell.angle_beta   90.00
_cell.angle_gamma   90.00
#
_symmetry.space_group_name_H-M   'P 1'
#
loop_
_entity.id
_entity.type
_entity.pdbx_description
1 polymer ?
#
loop_
_entity_poly.entity_id
_entity_poly.type
_entity_poly.pdbx_seq_one_letter_code
_entity_poly.pdbx_strand_id
1 'polypeptide(L)'
;MQETFTIESLDLEARGIARREGKAIFVEGALPAEKVRADIVRRKPSYEIARTTSIIKESSQRVTPRCPSFGTCGGCIMQHLDITAQVAIKQRALEDGFRHIAKMTIPRVLPPLQGPAWGYRYRARLSVRKVIKKGKVLVGFHERKSRYVTDMTECHVLPPYVSDMLVPLRELIGSLSIDDKIPQIEVAVGEATTALLLRHLEPLTAVDIEQLDAFSTRHNVVWWLQSKGPDTVRPLHEEQADSLYYLLPQFGLKMPYKPTDFTQVNYFINRSLIAKALNLLDVQDDERVADLFCGLGNFTLPLATVAREVVGIEGSSILTDRALQAASQHNLQEKTRFATLNLFEVDVAWLRNLGHFDRMLIDPPREGAHAVALALAQLEPQERPTRIVYVSCNPATLARDAGILVHEGGYKLSAAGVVNMFPHTGHVESIAVFESGSGDAAKPTAAAQ
;
A
#
# COMPACT_ATOMS: atom_id res chain seq x y z
N MET A 1 13.72 -27.76 24.24
CA MET A 1 12.70 -28.64 24.86
C MET A 1 11.43 -28.43 24.06
N GLN A 2 10.91 -29.49 23.46
CA GLN A 2 9.73 -29.46 22.62
C GLN A 2 8.46 -29.39 23.48
N GLU A 3 7.64 -28.40 23.26
CA GLU A 3 6.40 -28.16 24.01
C GLU A 3 5.19 -28.20 23.08
N THR A 4 4.00 -28.44 23.67
CA THR A 4 2.74 -28.48 22.90
C THR A 4 1.94 -27.22 23.18
N PHE A 5 1.46 -26.56 22.13
CA PHE A 5 0.67 -25.34 22.21
C PHE A 5 -0.64 -25.49 21.43
N THR A 6 -1.71 -24.92 22.01
CA THR A 6 -2.97 -24.64 21.28
C THR A 6 -2.96 -23.18 20.88
N ILE A 7 -3.18 -22.90 19.59
CA ILE A 7 -3.08 -21.57 19.02
C ILE A 7 -4.44 -20.88 19.06
N GLU A 8 -4.50 -19.76 19.75
CA GLU A 8 -5.74 -18.98 19.98
C GLU A 8 -6.01 -17.96 18.85
N SER A 9 -4.95 -17.33 18.34
CA SER A 9 -5.06 -16.27 17.33
C SER A 9 -3.78 -16.16 16.50
N LEU A 10 -3.76 -15.23 15.54
CA LEU A 10 -2.59 -14.92 14.70
C LEU A 10 -2.31 -13.42 14.76
N ASP A 11 -1.02 -13.06 14.80
CA ASP A 11 -0.60 -11.67 14.63
C ASP A 11 -0.33 -11.32 13.15
N LEU A 12 -0.10 -10.03 12.89
CA LEU A 12 0.18 -9.56 11.53
C LEU A 12 1.55 -10.00 10.98
N GLU A 13 2.44 -10.57 11.81
CA GLU A 13 3.67 -11.23 11.37
C GLU A 13 3.47 -12.71 11.02
N ALA A 14 2.21 -13.17 10.98
CA ALA A 14 1.80 -14.55 10.76
C ALA A 14 2.39 -15.53 11.80
N ARG A 15 2.48 -15.10 13.06
CA ARG A 15 2.82 -15.97 14.18
C ARG A 15 1.55 -16.32 14.93
N GLY A 16 1.35 -17.61 15.18
CA GLY A 16 0.30 -18.10 16.07
C GLY A 16 0.53 -17.57 17.49
N ILE A 17 -0.51 -17.19 18.19
CA ILE A 17 -0.45 -16.74 19.57
C ILE A 17 -1.05 -17.84 20.45
N ALA A 18 -0.24 -18.31 21.41
CA ALA A 18 -0.65 -19.18 22.50
C ALA A 18 -0.35 -18.49 23.83
N ARG A 19 -0.90 -19.02 24.93
CA ARG A 19 -0.63 -18.53 26.28
C ARG A 19 -0.19 -19.66 27.19
N ARG A 20 0.74 -19.33 28.09
CA ARG A 20 1.17 -20.19 29.15
C ARG A 20 1.33 -19.38 30.43
N GLU A 21 0.55 -19.69 31.48
CA GLU A 21 0.59 -18.97 32.76
C GLU A 21 0.46 -17.43 32.57
N GLY A 22 -0.43 -16.99 31.65
CA GLY A 22 -0.64 -15.59 31.34
C GLY A 22 0.37 -14.97 30.38
N LYS A 23 1.50 -15.63 30.10
CA LYS A 23 2.54 -15.15 29.20
C LYS A 23 2.23 -15.49 27.74
N ALA A 24 2.37 -14.51 26.85
CA ALA A 24 2.17 -14.72 25.42
C ALA A 24 3.34 -15.50 24.78
N ILE A 25 3.01 -16.46 23.93
CA ILE A 25 3.97 -17.24 23.14
C ILE A 25 3.63 -17.07 21.67
N PHE A 26 4.57 -16.50 20.92
CA PHE A 26 4.46 -16.31 19.48
C PHE A 26 5.06 -17.51 18.76
N VAL A 27 4.23 -18.29 18.07
CA VAL A 27 4.61 -19.57 17.46
C VAL A 27 4.72 -19.40 15.94
N GLU A 28 5.93 -19.36 15.40
CA GLU A 28 6.18 -19.27 13.97
C GLU A 28 5.67 -20.55 13.26
N GLY A 29 4.91 -20.37 12.16
CA GLY A 29 4.40 -21.44 11.30
C GLY A 29 3.11 -22.12 11.80
N ALA A 30 2.53 -21.64 12.90
CA ALA A 30 1.27 -22.15 13.45
C ALA A 30 0.10 -21.21 13.14
N LEU A 31 -1.10 -21.79 12.97
CA LEU A 31 -2.34 -21.07 12.65
C LEU A 31 -3.37 -21.20 13.77
N PRO A 32 -4.35 -20.29 13.84
CA PRO A 32 -5.44 -20.37 14.81
C PRO A 32 -6.18 -21.71 14.78
N ALA A 33 -6.59 -22.19 15.96
CA ALA A 33 -7.25 -23.47 16.20
C ALA A 33 -6.35 -24.72 15.98
N GLU A 34 -5.06 -24.54 15.69
CA GLU A 34 -4.13 -25.66 15.63
C GLU A 34 -3.64 -26.08 17.01
N LYS A 35 -3.31 -27.38 17.13
CA LYS A 35 -2.49 -27.92 18.20
C LYS A 35 -1.16 -28.34 17.60
N VAL A 36 -0.07 -27.72 18.09
CA VAL A 36 1.28 -27.90 17.50
C VAL A 36 2.30 -28.28 18.55
N ARG A 37 3.35 -29.02 18.14
CA ARG A 37 4.61 -29.10 18.88
C ARG A 37 5.53 -28.01 18.37
N ALA A 38 6.21 -27.33 19.29
CA ALA A 38 7.13 -26.25 18.94
C ALA A 38 8.32 -26.20 19.90
N ASP A 39 9.45 -25.75 19.40
CA ASP A 39 10.64 -25.46 20.18
C ASP A 39 10.71 -23.98 20.52
N ILE A 40 10.95 -23.65 21.79
CA ILE A 40 11.19 -22.27 22.24
C ILE A 40 12.55 -21.84 21.72
N VAL A 41 12.56 -20.84 20.82
CA VAL A 41 13.78 -20.29 20.18
C VAL A 41 14.26 -19.01 20.87
N ARG A 42 13.37 -18.31 21.60
CA ARG A 42 13.74 -17.10 22.34
C ARG A 42 12.82 -16.89 23.55
N ARG A 43 13.42 -16.53 24.68
CA ARG A 43 12.69 -16.16 25.91
C ARG A 43 12.93 -14.69 26.24
N LYS A 44 11.85 -13.97 26.53
CA LYS A 44 11.83 -12.60 27.05
C LYS A 44 11.00 -12.56 28.33
N PRO A 45 11.14 -11.55 29.21
CA PRO A 45 10.31 -11.45 30.40
C PRO A 45 8.80 -11.44 30.11
N SER A 46 8.36 -10.70 29.09
CA SER A 46 6.94 -10.48 28.77
C SER A 46 6.37 -11.46 27.72
N TYR A 47 7.21 -12.14 26.93
CA TYR A 47 6.77 -13.07 25.89
C TYR A 47 7.85 -14.10 25.54
N GLU A 48 7.46 -15.15 24.82
CA GLU A 48 8.39 -16.11 24.22
C GLU A 48 8.14 -16.25 22.72
N ILE A 49 9.17 -16.70 21.98
CA ILE A 49 9.05 -17.05 20.57
C ILE A 49 9.35 -18.52 20.43
N ALA A 50 8.46 -19.26 19.77
CA ALA A 50 8.61 -20.66 19.44
C ALA A 50 8.54 -20.89 17.94
N ARG A 51 9.07 -22.02 17.50
CA ARG A 51 8.97 -22.46 16.09
C ARG A 51 8.31 -23.83 16.05
N THR A 52 7.26 -23.95 15.24
CA THR A 52 6.54 -25.20 15.00
C THR A 52 7.49 -26.26 14.45
N THR A 53 7.48 -27.45 15.04
CA THR A 53 8.21 -28.63 14.58
C THR A 53 7.27 -29.66 13.98
N SER A 54 6.03 -29.77 14.50
CA SER A 54 4.99 -30.60 13.92
C SER A 54 3.59 -30.09 14.27
N ILE A 55 2.64 -30.34 13.40
CA ILE A 55 1.23 -30.02 13.62
C ILE A 55 0.53 -31.31 14.08
N ILE A 56 -0.09 -31.27 15.25
CA ILE A 56 -0.83 -32.42 15.83
C ILE A 56 -2.28 -32.41 15.34
N LYS A 57 -2.89 -31.20 15.32
CA LYS A 57 -4.23 -30.96 14.79
C LYS A 57 -4.17 -29.73 13.91
N GLU A 58 -4.53 -29.90 12.66
CA GLU A 58 -4.49 -28.86 11.64
C GLU A 58 -5.72 -27.95 11.70
N SER A 59 -5.55 -26.68 11.35
CA SER A 59 -6.64 -25.73 11.16
C SER A 59 -7.34 -25.99 9.84
N SER A 60 -8.68 -25.87 9.80
CA SER A 60 -9.46 -25.93 8.56
C SER A 60 -9.13 -24.79 7.57
N GLN A 61 -8.43 -23.75 8.06
CA GLN A 61 -8.00 -22.60 7.27
C GLN A 61 -6.57 -22.75 6.72
N ARG A 62 -5.89 -23.86 7.02
CA ARG A 62 -4.56 -24.12 6.48
C ARG A 62 -4.66 -24.57 5.02
N VAL A 63 -3.83 -23.96 4.20
CA VAL A 63 -3.69 -24.31 2.78
C VAL A 63 -2.23 -24.53 2.41
N THR A 64 -1.99 -25.30 1.36
CA THR A 64 -0.63 -25.47 0.82
C THR A 64 -0.18 -24.17 0.12
N PRO A 65 0.97 -23.57 0.54
CA PRO A 65 1.51 -22.40 -0.14
C PRO A 65 1.78 -22.70 -1.62
N ARG A 66 1.33 -21.80 -2.50
CA ARG A 66 1.55 -21.92 -3.93
C ARG A 66 3.01 -21.68 -4.34
N CYS A 67 3.69 -20.76 -3.66
CA CYS A 67 5.04 -20.33 -3.99
C CYS A 67 6.08 -21.28 -3.40
N PRO A 68 6.99 -21.87 -4.20
CA PRO A 68 8.04 -22.77 -3.69
C PRO A 68 9.06 -22.04 -2.80
N SER A 69 9.20 -20.72 -2.93
CA SER A 69 10.06 -19.90 -2.08
C SER A 69 9.39 -19.44 -0.78
N PHE A 70 8.13 -19.86 -0.50
CA PHE A 70 7.46 -19.50 0.75
C PHE A 70 8.22 -20.01 1.97
N GLY A 71 8.31 -19.18 2.99
CA GLY A 71 9.11 -19.49 4.20
C GLY A 71 10.58 -19.02 4.11
N THR A 72 11.17 -18.97 2.92
CA THR A 72 12.51 -18.42 2.68
C THR A 72 12.44 -16.96 2.24
N CYS A 73 11.66 -16.67 1.19
CA CYS A 73 11.44 -15.30 0.69
C CYS A 73 10.68 -14.45 1.72
N GLY A 74 11.13 -13.20 1.91
CA GLY A 74 10.50 -12.24 2.83
C GLY A 74 9.27 -11.52 2.26
N GLY A 75 8.91 -11.74 0.99
CA GLY A 75 7.81 -11.03 0.32
C GLY A 75 6.42 -11.45 0.78
N CYS A 76 6.24 -12.72 1.15
CA CYS A 76 4.96 -13.28 1.61
C CYS A 76 5.14 -14.02 2.94
N ILE A 77 4.18 -13.84 3.85
CA ILE A 77 4.23 -14.49 5.17
C ILE A 77 2.98 -15.30 5.51
N MET A 78 1.89 -15.16 4.73
CA MET A 78 0.58 -15.76 5.04
C MET A 78 0.07 -16.73 3.97
N GLN A 79 0.88 -17.22 3.02
CA GLN A 79 0.41 -18.11 1.95
C GLN A 79 -0.10 -19.48 2.46
N HIS A 80 0.24 -19.87 3.67
CA HIS A 80 -0.24 -21.11 4.33
C HIS A 80 -1.61 -20.94 5.00
N LEU A 81 -2.21 -19.75 4.92
CA LEU A 81 -3.52 -19.42 5.46
C LEU A 81 -4.47 -19.06 4.32
N ASP A 82 -5.69 -19.57 4.38
CA ASP A 82 -6.76 -19.23 3.42
C ASP A 82 -6.95 -17.71 3.29
N ILE A 83 -7.24 -17.23 2.07
CA ILE A 83 -7.30 -15.80 1.79
C ILE A 83 -8.41 -15.09 2.56
N THR A 84 -9.54 -15.74 2.80
CA THR A 84 -10.64 -15.16 3.57
C THR A 84 -10.28 -15.03 5.04
N ALA A 85 -9.55 -16.00 5.58
CA ALA A 85 -9.01 -15.95 6.93
C ALA A 85 -7.92 -14.87 7.08
N GLN A 86 -7.08 -14.62 6.06
CA GLN A 86 -6.14 -13.49 6.06
C GLN A 86 -6.89 -12.16 6.21
N VAL A 87 -7.99 -11.97 5.47
CA VAL A 87 -8.81 -10.76 5.56
C VAL A 87 -9.45 -10.61 6.95
N ALA A 88 -9.97 -11.70 7.51
CA ALA A 88 -10.55 -11.69 8.86
C ALA A 88 -9.54 -11.29 9.94
N ILE A 89 -8.28 -11.75 9.84
CA ILE A 89 -7.20 -11.35 10.74
C ILE A 89 -6.86 -9.87 10.60
N LYS A 90 -6.81 -9.36 9.38
CA LYS A 90 -6.58 -7.93 9.12
C LYS A 90 -7.71 -7.07 9.68
N GLN A 91 -8.97 -7.51 9.50
CA GLN A 91 -10.14 -6.83 10.04
C GLN A 91 -10.09 -6.81 11.57
N ARG A 92 -9.76 -7.93 12.21
CA ARG A 92 -9.58 -7.99 13.66
C ARG A 92 -8.49 -7.02 14.15
N ALA A 93 -7.36 -6.94 13.44
CA ALA A 93 -6.29 -6.01 13.81
C ALA A 93 -6.74 -4.54 13.75
N LEU A 94 -7.58 -4.19 12.78
CA LEU A 94 -8.21 -2.86 12.69
C LEU A 94 -9.14 -2.62 13.88
N GLU A 95 -10.03 -3.55 14.19
CA GLU A 95 -10.98 -3.44 15.32
C GLU A 95 -10.27 -3.37 16.67
N ASP A 96 -9.22 -4.17 16.86
CA ASP A 96 -8.38 -4.14 18.07
C ASP A 96 -7.65 -2.79 18.20
N GLY A 97 -7.18 -2.20 17.08
CA GLY A 97 -6.62 -0.85 17.04
C GLY A 97 -7.62 0.19 17.54
N PHE A 98 -8.84 0.20 16.99
CA PHE A 98 -9.90 1.13 17.44
C PHE A 98 -10.25 0.91 18.93
N ARG A 99 -10.39 -0.34 19.37
CA ARG A 99 -10.73 -0.65 20.76
C ARG A 99 -9.64 -0.25 21.75
N HIS A 100 -8.37 -0.58 21.45
CA HIS A 100 -7.28 -0.44 22.42
C HIS A 100 -6.54 0.89 22.33
N ILE A 101 -6.45 1.51 21.15
CA ILE A 101 -5.75 2.78 20.94
C ILE A 101 -6.76 3.93 20.96
N ALA A 102 -7.75 3.89 20.07
CA ALA A 102 -8.77 4.93 19.97
C ALA A 102 -9.82 4.89 21.08
N LYS A 103 -9.89 3.81 21.90
CA LYS A 103 -10.88 3.63 22.98
C LYS A 103 -12.33 3.70 22.50
N MET A 104 -12.59 3.24 21.29
CA MET A 104 -13.92 3.19 20.69
C MET A 104 -14.14 1.88 19.93
N THR A 105 -15.39 1.60 19.58
CA THR A 105 -15.77 0.49 18.70
C THR A 105 -16.20 1.03 17.35
N ILE A 106 -15.98 0.25 16.29
CA ILE A 106 -16.45 0.59 14.94
C ILE A 106 -17.97 0.34 14.90
N PRO A 107 -18.81 1.37 14.70
CA PRO A 107 -20.27 1.20 14.76
C PRO A 107 -20.81 0.43 13.56
N ARG A 108 -20.21 0.57 12.39
CA ARG A 108 -20.53 -0.18 11.17
C ARG A 108 -19.25 -0.67 10.50
N VAL A 109 -19.06 -1.99 10.51
CA VAL A 109 -17.96 -2.62 9.79
C VAL A 109 -18.29 -2.66 8.30
N LEU A 110 -17.43 -2.03 7.48
CA LEU A 110 -17.59 -2.05 6.02
C LEU A 110 -17.19 -3.41 5.47
N PRO A 111 -17.89 -3.91 4.46
CA PRO A 111 -17.43 -5.10 3.73
C PRO A 111 -16.01 -4.89 3.20
N PRO A 112 -15.10 -5.87 3.41
CA PRO A 112 -13.71 -5.76 3.00
C PRO A 112 -13.61 -5.63 1.48
N LEU A 113 -12.75 -4.72 0.99
CA LEU A 113 -12.38 -4.69 -0.42
C LEU A 113 -11.39 -5.81 -0.70
N GLN A 114 -11.75 -6.67 -1.65
CA GLN A 114 -10.94 -7.81 -2.06
C GLN A 114 -10.81 -7.84 -3.59
N GLY A 115 -9.74 -8.45 -4.06
CA GLY A 115 -9.44 -8.63 -5.48
C GLY A 115 -8.61 -9.89 -5.70
N PRO A 116 -7.96 -10.03 -6.85
CA PRO A 116 -7.09 -11.16 -7.13
C PRO A 116 -6.02 -11.32 -6.06
N ALA A 117 -5.87 -12.54 -5.54
CA ALA A 117 -4.84 -12.87 -4.55
C ALA A 117 -3.45 -13.05 -5.17
N TRP A 118 -3.40 -13.25 -6.48
CA TRP A 118 -2.20 -13.52 -7.27
C TRP A 118 -2.11 -12.59 -8.47
N GLY A 119 -0.89 -12.37 -8.98
CA GLY A 119 -0.66 -11.50 -10.14
C GLY A 119 -1.00 -10.02 -9.89
N TYR A 120 -1.18 -9.63 -8.66
CA TYR A 120 -1.70 -8.31 -8.31
C TYR A 120 -0.63 -7.23 -8.16
N ARG A 121 0.65 -7.63 -8.00
CA ARG A 121 1.73 -6.74 -7.61
C ARG A 121 2.39 -6.10 -8.83
N TYR A 122 1.94 -4.91 -9.17
CA TYR A 122 2.39 -4.12 -10.32
C TYR A 122 3.64 -3.27 -10.05
N ARG A 123 4.09 -3.21 -8.80
CA ARG A 123 5.31 -2.53 -8.39
C ARG A 123 6.18 -3.46 -7.55
N ALA A 124 7.43 -3.61 -7.92
CA ALA A 124 8.36 -4.45 -7.17
C ALA A 124 9.77 -3.89 -7.23
N ARG A 125 10.51 -4.08 -6.15
CA ARG A 125 11.93 -3.81 -6.07
C ARG A 125 12.64 -5.14 -5.92
N LEU A 126 13.32 -5.56 -6.98
CA LEU A 126 14.09 -6.79 -7.04
C LEU A 126 15.53 -6.48 -6.68
N SER A 127 16.07 -7.18 -5.70
CA SER A 127 17.49 -7.12 -5.36
C SER A 127 18.27 -8.01 -6.32
N VAL A 128 19.46 -7.55 -6.73
CA VAL A 128 20.38 -8.26 -7.61
C VAL A 128 21.65 -8.58 -6.86
N ARG A 129 22.17 -9.79 -7.01
CA ARG A 129 23.42 -10.20 -6.38
C ARG A 129 24.18 -11.23 -7.19
N LYS A 130 25.40 -10.90 -7.61
CA LYS A 130 26.35 -11.90 -8.11
C LYS A 130 26.86 -12.75 -6.94
N VAL A 131 26.65 -14.06 -7.01
CA VAL A 131 27.09 -15.02 -6.00
C VAL A 131 28.24 -15.82 -6.57
N ILE A 132 29.46 -15.39 -6.30
CA ILE A 132 30.70 -15.98 -6.85
C ILE A 132 30.77 -17.49 -6.58
N LYS A 133 30.44 -17.91 -5.35
CA LYS A 133 30.45 -19.33 -4.97
C LYS A 133 29.49 -20.22 -5.77
N LYS A 134 28.41 -19.62 -6.30
CA LYS A 134 27.40 -20.31 -7.12
C LYS A 134 27.61 -20.10 -8.62
N GLY A 135 28.56 -19.24 -9.02
CA GLY A 135 28.81 -18.90 -10.42
C GLY A 135 27.61 -18.26 -11.13
N LYS A 136 26.71 -17.61 -10.41
CA LYS A 136 25.48 -17.02 -11.00
C LYS A 136 25.05 -15.72 -10.35
N VAL A 137 24.27 -14.94 -11.10
CA VAL A 137 23.55 -13.78 -10.60
C VAL A 137 22.18 -14.23 -10.06
N LEU A 138 21.76 -13.69 -8.93
CA LEU A 138 20.41 -13.83 -8.37
C LEU A 138 19.64 -12.53 -8.56
N VAL A 139 18.39 -12.63 -9.00
CA VAL A 139 17.44 -11.54 -9.08
C VAL A 139 16.17 -11.97 -8.34
N GLY A 140 15.74 -11.18 -7.34
CA GLY A 140 14.57 -11.55 -6.54
C GLY A 140 14.42 -10.71 -5.28
N PHE A 141 13.55 -11.15 -4.38
CA PHE A 141 13.36 -10.50 -3.09
C PHE A 141 14.37 -10.99 -2.05
N HIS A 142 14.58 -10.21 -0.99
CA HIS A 142 15.38 -10.66 0.14
C HIS A 142 14.73 -11.85 0.85
N GLU A 143 15.57 -12.72 1.40
CA GLU A 143 15.13 -13.74 2.34
C GLU A 143 14.55 -13.12 3.62
N ARG A 144 13.68 -13.85 4.28
CA ARG A 144 13.04 -13.40 5.53
C ARG A 144 14.11 -13.17 6.62
N LYS A 145 14.11 -11.98 7.22
CA LYS A 145 15.06 -11.58 8.28
C LYS A 145 16.55 -11.69 7.87
N SER A 146 16.84 -11.56 6.59
CA SER A 146 18.17 -11.71 6.03
C SER A 146 18.46 -10.62 4.98
N ARG A 147 19.74 -10.37 4.68
CA ARG A 147 20.21 -9.54 3.58
C ARG A 147 20.51 -10.34 2.29
N TYR A 148 20.33 -11.63 2.33
CA TYR A 148 20.55 -12.48 1.15
C TYR A 148 19.37 -12.36 0.19
N VAL A 149 19.68 -12.52 -1.10
CA VAL A 149 18.65 -12.56 -2.16
C VAL A 149 18.19 -13.99 -2.32
N THR A 150 16.87 -14.19 -2.28
CA THR A 150 16.25 -15.50 -2.49
C THR A 150 16.57 -16.02 -3.89
N ASP A 151 17.01 -17.27 -3.97
CA ASP A 151 17.23 -17.96 -5.24
C ASP A 151 15.88 -18.46 -5.79
N MET A 152 15.11 -17.54 -6.37
CA MET A 152 13.75 -17.78 -6.85
C MET A 152 13.70 -17.74 -8.38
N THR A 153 12.93 -18.60 -8.99
CA THR A 153 12.70 -18.64 -10.44
C THR A 153 11.33 -18.11 -10.86
N GLU A 154 10.41 -17.96 -9.90
CA GLU A 154 9.04 -17.51 -10.11
C GLU A 154 8.53 -16.72 -8.90
N CYS A 155 7.52 -15.87 -9.11
CA CYS A 155 6.85 -15.13 -8.07
C CYS A 155 5.37 -14.95 -8.41
N HIS A 156 4.49 -15.69 -7.76
CA HIS A 156 3.06 -15.70 -8.07
C HIS A 156 2.29 -14.42 -7.72
N VAL A 157 2.84 -13.53 -6.91
CA VAL A 157 2.20 -12.23 -6.64
C VAL A 157 2.51 -11.19 -7.72
N LEU A 158 3.59 -11.37 -8.50
CA LEU A 158 3.85 -10.57 -9.70
C LEU A 158 2.90 -11.00 -10.83
N PRO A 159 2.59 -10.12 -11.80
CA PRO A 159 1.96 -10.54 -13.05
C PRO A 159 2.73 -11.69 -13.70
N PRO A 160 2.07 -12.69 -14.30
CA PRO A 160 2.74 -13.90 -14.80
C PRO A 160 3.92 -13.59 -15.72
N TYR A 161 3.75 -12.69 -16.69
CA TYR A 161 4.83 -12.31 -17.62
C TYR A 161 6.00 -11.60 -16.95
N VAL A 162 5.78 -10.88 -15.80
CA VAL A 162 6.87 -10.30 -14.99
C VAL A 162 7.59 -11.39 -14.20
N SER A 163 6.84 -12.36 -13.67
CA SER A 163 7.42 -13.53 -13.00
C SER A 163 8.31 -14.32 -13.95
N ASP A 164 7.85 -14.53 -15.20
CA ASP A 164 8.58 -15.28 -16.23
C ASP A 164 9.89 -14.59 -16.66
N MET A 165 10.01 -13.28 -16.45
CA MET A 165 11.26 -12.53 -16.69
C MET A 165 12.34 -12.74 -15.62
N LEU A 166 12.04 -13.31 -14.45
CA LEU A 166 13.03 -13.44 -13.37
C LEU A 166 14.28 -14.23 -13.78
N VAL A 167 14.13 -15.33 -14.51
CA VAL A 167 15.25 -16.12 -15.01
C VAL A 167 15.96 -15.41 -16.17
N PRO A 168 15.28 -14.93 -17.22
CA PRO A 168 15.90 -14.10 -18.26
C PRO A 168 16.64 -12.87 -17.73
N LEU A 169 16.15 -12.21 -16.69
CA LEU A 169 16.85 -11.08 -16.05
C LEU A 169 18.16 -11.51 -15.40
N ARG A 170 18.24 -12.71 -14.80
CA ARG A 170 19.50 -13.23 -14.24
C ARG A 170 20.53 -13.47 -15.33
N GLU A 171 20.09 -14.04 -16.45
CA GLU A 171 20.95 -14.32 -17.61
C GLU A 171 21.46 -13.02 -18.22
N LEU A 172 20.57 -12.06 -18.46
CA LEU A 172 20.92 -10.72 -18.95
C LEU A 172 21.95 -10.04 -18.04
N ILE A 173 21.64 -9.90 -16.76
CA ILE A 173 22.56 -9.22 -15.83
C ILE A 173 23.90 -9.95 -15.74
N GLY A 174 23.89 -11.29 -15.79
CA GLY A 174 25.13 -12.09 -15.78
C GLY A 174 25.99 -11.94 -17.03
N SER A 175 25.44 -11.45 -18.14
CA SER A 175 26.17 -11.20 -19.39
C SER A 175 26.69 -9.76 -19.52
N LEU A 176 26.18 -8.81 -18.70
CA LEU A 176 26.64 -7.43 -18.73
C LEU A 176 28.09 -7.28 -18.20
N SER A 177 28.82 -6.32 -18.74
CA SER A 177 30.20 -6.02 -18.35
C SER A 177 30.34 -5.63 -16.87
N ILE A 178 29.25 -5.17 -16.25
CA ILE A 178 29.16 -4.68 -14.87
C ILE A 178 28.25 -5.56 -13.99
N ASP A 179 28.22 -6.85 -14.21
CA ASP A 179 27.31 -7.83 -13.60
C ASP A 179 27.32 -7.86 -12.05
N ASP A 180 28.41 -7.42 -11.41
CA ASP A 180 28.55 -7.30 -9.96
C ASP A 180 28.26 -5.87 -9.42
N LYS A 181 27.99 -4.91 -10.31
CA LYS A 181 27.73 -3.49 -10.02
C LYS A 181 26.26 -3.09 -10.18
N ILE A 182 25.37 -4.06 -10.33
CA ILE A 182 23.94 -3.86 -10.45
C ILE A 182 23.26 -4.36 -9.15
N PRO A 183 22.93 -3.48 -8.20
CA PRO A 183 22.36 -3.89 -6.93
C PRO A 183 20.85 -4.16 -6.98
N GLN A 184 20.11 -3.57 -7.97
CA GLN A 184 18.68 -3.52 -7.93
C GLN A 184 18.06 -3.29 -9.31
N ILE A 185 16.88 -3.90 -9.52
CA ILE A 185 15.97 -3.60 -10.62
C ILE A 185 14.60 -3.28 -9.99
N GLU A 186 14.02 -2.10 -10.30
CA GLU A 186 12.63 -1.80 -9.95
C GLU A 186 11.73 -2.10 -11.12
N VAL A 187 10.62 -2.76 -10.84
CA VAL A 187 9.58 -3.09 -11.81
C VAL A 187 8.41 -2.12 -11.62
N ALA A 188 7.98 -1.48 -12.67
CA ALA A 188 6.80 -0.63 -12.72
C ALA A 188 5.94 -1.04 -13.90
N VAL A 189 4.83 -1.71 -13.63
CA VAL A 189 3.90 -2.21 -14.64
C VAL A 189 2.88 -1.13 -14.96
N GLY A 190 2.90 -0.66 -16.21
CA GLY A 190 1.88 0.24 -16.75
C GLY A 190 0.82 -0.52 -17.55
N GLU A 191 -0.12 0.21 -18.13
CA GLU A 191 -1.22 -0.36 -18.93
C GLU A 191 -0.71 -0.93 -20.27
N ALA A 192 0.18 -0.21 -20.95
CA ALA A 192 0.69 -0.58 -22.27
C ALA A 192 2.07 -1.24 -22.23
N THR A 193 2.88 -0.93 -21.24
CA THR A 193 4.27 -1.43 -21.12
C THR A 193 4.69 -1.58 -19.66
N THR A 194 5.80 -2.27 -19.45
CA THR A 194 6.45 -2.40 -18.13
C THR A 194 7.80 -1.72 -18.17
N ALA A 195 8.04 -0.79 -17.24
CA ALA A 195 9.37 -0.23 -17.06
C ALA A 195 10.18 -1.06 -16.07
N LEU A 196 11.44 -1.25 -16.42
CA LEU A 196 12.48 -1.83 -15.58
C LEU A 196 13.52 -0.75 -15.30
N LEU A 197 13.57 -0.26 -14.05
CA LEU A 197 14.56 0.72 -13.62
C LEU A 197 15.81 -0.02 -13.12
N LEU A 198 16.85 0.02 -13.92
CA LEU A 198 18.15 -0.59 -13.62
C LEU A 198 19.01 0.39 -12.81
N ARG A 199 19.28 0.06 -11.56
CA ARG A 199 20.30 0.76 -10.79
C ARG A 199 21.68 0.18 -11.10
N HIS A 200 22.61 1.04 -11.55
CA HIS A 200 23.97 0.65 -11.87
C HIS A 200 24.98 1.55 -11.17
N LEU A 201 26.09 0.99 -10.70
CA LEU A 201 27.13 1.69 -9.95
C LEU A 201 28.32 2.11 -10.82
N GLU A 202 28.42 1.54 -12.01
CA GLU A 202 29.44 1.82 -13.03
C GLU A 202 28.75 2.09 -14.39
N PRO A 203 29.37 2.84 -15.30
CA PRO A 203 28.79 3.11 -16.61
C PRO A 203 28.55 1.82 -17.42
N LEU A 204 27.45 1.81 -18.18
CA LEU A 204 27.15 0.77 -19.17
C LEU A 204 27.98 1.00 -20.45
N THR A 205 28.45 -0.07 -21.06
CA THR A 205 29.11 -0.05 -22.39
C THR A 205 28.06 -0.05 -23.52
N ALA A 206 28.47 0.22 -24.75
CA ALA A 206 27.57 0.12 -25.91
C ALA A 206 27.02 -1.31 -26.07
N VAL A 207 27.84 -2.34 -25.80
CA VAL A 207 27.42 -3.75 -25.85
C VAL A 207 26.39 -4.06 -24.76
N ASP A 208 26.53 -3.50 -23.57
CA ASP A 208 25.52 -3.65 -22.52
C ASP A 208 24.17 -3.04 -22.94
N ILE A 209 24.21 -1.86 -23.59
CA ILE A 209 23.01 -1.20 -24.09
C ILE A 209 22.32 -2.04 -25.18
N GLU A 210 23.07 -2.59 -26.12
CA GLU A 210 22.53 -3.50 -27.15
C GLU A 210 21.84 -4.73 -26.55
N GLN A 211 22.40 -5.28 -25.44
CA GLN A 211 21.77 -6.39 -24.74
C GLN A 211 20.49 -5.99 -24.02
N LEU A 212 20.45 -4.78 -23.41
CA LEU A 212 19.23 -4.22 -22.82
C LEU A 212 18.15 -4.01 -23.89
N ASP A 213 18.50 -3.50 -25.08
CA ASP A 213 17.56 -3.29 -26.18
C ASP A 213 17.01 -4.61 -26.74
N ALA A 214 17.87 -5.62 -26.88
CA ALA A 214 17.43 -6.96 -27.27
C ALA A 214 16.44 -7.56 -26.24
N PHE A 215 16.68 -7.33 -24.95
CA PHE A 215 15.77 -7.74 -23.89
C PHE A 215 14.45 -6.97 -23.95
N SER A 216 14.49 -5.65 -24.15
CA SER A 216 13.30 -4.79 -24.32
C SER A 216 12.40 -5.31 -25.43
N THR A 217 12.97 -5.59 -26.59
CA THR A 217 12.23 -6.09 -27.75
C THR A 217 11.60 -7.47 -27.46
N ARG A 218 12.35 -8.37 -26.82
CA ARG A 218 11.88 -9.74 -26.54
C ARG A 218 10.75 -9.77 -25.52
N HIS A 219 10.80 -8.93 -24.50
CA HIS A 219 9.91 -8.98 -23.34
C HIS A 219 8.88 -7.83 -23.31
N ASN A 220 8.85 -6.96 -24.31
CA ASN A 220 7.99 -5.78 -24.37
C ASN A 220 8.10 -4.90 -23.12
N VAL A 221 9.34 -4.55 -22.73
CA VAL A 221 9.64 -3.67 -21.60
C VAL A 221 10.42 -2.46 -22.02
N VAL A 222 10.45 -1.44 -21.19
CA VAL A 222 11.27 -0.24 -21.38
C VAL A 222 12.27 -0.11 -20.23
N TRP A 223 13.52 0.23 -20.56
CA TRP A 223 14.54 0.44 -19.56
C TRP A 223 14.62 1.89 -19.11
N TRP A 224 14.73 2.04 -17.80
CA TRP A 224 15.15 3.26 -17.13
C TRP A 224 16.46 3.00 -16.40
N LEU A 225 17.33 4.00 -16.32
CA LEU A 225 18.64 3.91 -15.71
C LEU A 225 18.73 4.82 -14.50
N GLN A 226 19.43 4.36 -13.46
CA GLN A 226 19.75 5.12 -12.25
C GLN A 226 21.20 4.88 -11.85
N SER A 227 22.05 5.90 -12.00
CA SER A 227 23.49 5.79 -11.67
C SER A 227 23.82 6.19 -10.24
N LYS A 228 23.01 7.10 -9.63
CA LYS A 228 23.24 7.62 -8.26
C LYS A 228 21.93 7.83 -7.54
N GLY A 229 21.59 9.07 -7.18
CA GLY A 229 20.37 9.47 -6.51
C GLY A 229 19.13 9.45 -7.42
N PRO A 230 17.94 9.75 -6.86
CA PRO A 230 16.69 9.78 -7.62
C PRO A 230 16.70 10.79 -8.78
N ASP A 231 17.47 11.84 -8.69
CA ASP A 231 17.70 12.89 -9.70
C ASP A 231 18.42 12.39 -10.95
N THR A 232 19.08 11.23 -10.87
CA THR A 232 19.78 10.63 -12.02
C THR A 232 18.93 9.66 -12.82
N VAL A 233 17.66 9.51 -12.46
CA VAL A 233 16.74 8.59 -13.13
C VAL A 233 16.33 9.16 -14.47
N ARG A 234 16.58 8.38 -15.54
CA ARG A 234 16.23 8.73 -16.93
C ARG A 234 15.85 7.49 -17.72
N PRO A 235 15.03 7.61 -18.76
CA PRO A 235 14.80 6.50 -19.67
C PRO A 235 16.10 6.14 -20.41
N LEU A 236 16.23 4.90 -20.87
CA LEU A 236 17.31 4.50 -21.75
C LEU A 236 17.19 5.24 -23.10
N HIS A 237 15.98 5.36 -23.63
CA HIS A 237 15.63 6.09 -24.83
C HIS A 237 14.55 7.13 -24.52
N GLU A 238 14.77 8.39 -24.90
CA GLU A 238 13.92 9.55 -24.53
C GLU A 238 12.48 9.43 -25.05
N GLU A 239 12.26 8.78 -26.19
CA GLU A 239 10.92 8.53 -26.75
C GLU A 239 10.05 7.64 -25.86
N GLN A 240 10.63 6.96 -24.87
CA GLN A 240 9.94 6.09 -23.92
C GLN A 240 9.58 6.81 -22.60
N ALA A 241 9.95 8.08 -22.44
CA ALA A 241 9.80 8.84 -21.20
C ALA A 241 8.37 8.86 -20.66
N ASP A 242 7.37 8.95 -21.54
CA ASP A 242 5.94 9.09 -21.21
C ASP A 242 5.14 7.80 -21.46
N SER A 243 5.82 6.65 -21.54
CA SER A 243 5.19 5.36 -21.83
C SER A 243 4.39 4.77 -20.69
N LEU A 244 4.69 5.17 -19.43
CA LEU A 244 4.05 4.60 -18.25
C LEU A 244 2.80 5.38 -17.84
N TYR A 245 1.70 4.66 -17.75
CA TYR A 245 0.45 5.17 -17.18
C TYR A 245 -0.41 4.00 -16.67
N TYR A 246 -1.36 4.30 -15.79
CA TYR A 246 -2.47 3.41 -15.46
C TYR A 246 -3.80 4.09 -15.79
N LEU A 247 -4.84 3.27 -15.94
CA LEU A 247 -6.18 3.77 -16.26
C LEU A 247 -7.09 3.70 -15.05
N LEU A 248 -7.94 4.70 -14.91
CA LEU A 248 -9.11 4.72 -14.03
C LEU A 248 -10.37 4.76 -14.91
N PRO A 249 -10.80 3.63 -15.50
CA PRO A 249 -11.82 3.59 -16.56
C PRO A 249 -13.16 4.15 -16.12
N GLN A 250 -13.53 3.97 -14.86
CA GLN A 250 -14.79 4.49 -14.30
C GLN A 250 -14.90 6.02 -14.40
N PHE A 251 -13.76 6.71 -14.43
CA PHE A 251 -13.67 8.17 -14.48
C PHE A 251 -13.15 8.68 -15.83
N GLY A 252 -12.83 7.79 -16.77
CA GLY A 252 -12.23 8.14 -18.07
C GLY A 252 -10.82 8.73 -17.95
N LEU A 253 -10.08 8.42 -16.88
CA LEU A 253 -8.80 9.06 -16.60
C LEU A 253 -7.61 8.16 -16.95
N LYS A 254 -6.61 8.75 -17.60
CA LYS A 254 -5.27 8.22 -17.81
C LYS A 254 -4.31 8.92 -16.85
N MET A 255 -3.65 8.14 -16.01
CA MET A 255 -2.77 8.63 -14.95
C MET A 255 -1.31 8.36 -15.32
N PRO A 256 -0.58 9.31 -15.91
CA PRO A 256 0.83 9.14 -16.23
C PRO A 256 1.69 9.14 -14.95
N TYR A 257 2.77 8.34 -14.96
CA TYR A 257 3.70 8.30 -13.84
C TYR A 257 5.11 7.89 -14.32
N LYS A 258 6.12 8.12 -13.49
CA LYS A 258 7.49 7.63 -13.72
C LYS A 258 7.81 6.43 -12.81
N PRO A 259 8.81 5.60 -13.15
CA PRO A 259 9.15 4.41 -12.34
C PRO A 259 9.45 4.72 -10.87
N THR A 260 9.88 5.94 -10.55
CA THR A 260 10.19 6.40 -9.19
C THR A 260 8.99 6.93 -8.43
N ASP A 261 7.87 7.22 -9.10
CA ASP A 261 6.71 7.78 -8.42
C ASP A 261 5.99 6.71 -7.61
N PHE A 262 5.41 7.14 -6.50
CA PHE A 262 4.55 6.25 -5.75
C PHE A 262 3.24 6.00 -6.53
N THR A 263 2.92 4.75 -6.74
CA THR A 263 1.60 4.28 -7.20
C THR A 263 1.19 3.07 -6.41
N GLN A 264 -0.12 2.87 -6.25
CA GLN A 264 -0.63 1.69 -5.55
C GLN A 264 -0.18 0.41 -6.26
N VAL A 265 0.32 -0.56 -5.49
CA VAL A 265 0.91 -1.80 -6.06
C VAL A 265 -0.12 -2.74 -6.68
N ASN A 266 -1.39 -2.59 -6.31
CA ASN A 266 -2.51 -3.44 -6.73
C ASN A 266 -3.55 -2.57 -7.45
N TYR A 267 -3.47 -2.51 -8.77
CA TYR A 267 -4.37 -1.67 -9.57
C TYR A 267 -5.84 -2.09 -9.46
N PHE A 268 -6.12 -3.38 -9.28
CA PHE A 268 -7.48 -3.86 -9.10
C PHE A 268 -8.11 -3.27 -7.84
N ILE A 269 -7.37 -3.32 -6.74
CA ILE A 269 -7.82 -2.76 -5.46
C ILE A 269 -7.80 -1.23 -5.51
N ASN A 270 -6.82 -0.59 -6.14
CA ASN A 270 -6.78 0.87 -6.27
C ASN A 270 -8.06 1.42 -6.95
N ARG A 271 -8.45 0.84 -8.08
CA ARG A 271 -9.69 1.22 -8.79
C ARG A 271 -10.93 1.07 -7.88
N SER A 272 -11.04 -0.05 -7.18
CA SER A 272 -12.14 -0.30 -6.24
C SER A 272 -12.10 0.61 -5.01
N LEU A 273 -10.91 0.92 -4.50
CA LEU A 273 -10.70 1.81 -3.35
C LEU A 273 -11.10 3.24 -3.70
N ILE A 274 -10.69 3.76 -4.87
CA ILE A 274 -11.09 5.09 -5.34
C ILE A 274 -12.63 5.18 -5.43
N ALA A 275 -13.26 4.23 -6.13
CA ALA A 275 -14.72 4.20 -6.24
C ALA A 275 -15.41 4.13 -4.86
N LYS A 276 -14.88 3.30 -3.94
CA LYS A 276 -15.40 3.18 -2.58
C LYS A 276 -15.22 4.46 -1.78
N ALA A 277 -14.06 5.10 -1.88
CA ALA A 277 -13.77 6.36 -1.18
C ALA A 277 -14.69 7.49 -1.66
N LEU A 278 -14.89 7.66 -2.96
CA LEU A 278 -15.80 8.66 -3.52
C LEU A 278 -17.24 8.40 -3.08
N ASN A 279 -17.71 7.16 -3.15
CA ASN A 279 -19.06 6.79 -2.69
C ASN A 279 -19.26 7.02 -1.19
N LEU A 280 -18.23 6.80 -0.36
CA LEU A 280 -18.31 7.06 1.08
C LEU A 280 -18.20 8.54 1.39
N LEU A 281 -17.45 9.29 0.62
CA LEU A 281 -17.33 10.74 0.77
C LEU A 281 -18.64 11.46 0.36
N ASP A 282 -19.35 10.90 -0.63
CA ASP A 282 -20.69 11.33 -1.08
C ASP A 282 -20.69 12.82 -1.51
N VAL A 283 -19.75 13.15 -2.41
CA VAL A 283 -19.51 14.52 -2.89
C VAL A 283 -20.61 14.96 -3.85
N GLN A 284 -21.10 16.20 -3.66
CA GLN A 284 -22.04 16.85 -4.54
C GLN A 284 -21.32 17.80 -5.52
N ASP A 285 -22.00 18.21 -6.60
CA ASP A 285 -21.42 19.01 -7.71
C ASP A 285 -21.15 20.47 -7.33
N ASP A 286 -21.74 20.98 -6.26
CA ASP A 286 -21.52 22.30 -5.70
C ASP A 286 -20.49 22.33 -4.56
N GLU A 287 -19.95 21.18 -4.16
CA GLU A 287 -19.06 21.06 -3.00
C GLU A 287 -17.59 21.31 -3.35
N ARG A 288 -16.85 21.80 -2.35
CA ARG A 288 -15.41 21.99 -2.35
C ARG A 288 -14.73 20.92 -1.49
N VAL A 289 -13.77 20.19 -2.06
CA VAL A 289 -13.16 19.01 -1.45
C VAL A 289 -11.67 19.23 -1.23
N ALA A 290 -11.12 18.80 -0.08
CA ALA A 290 -9.70 18.66 0.13
C ALA A 290 -9.27 17.20 -0.06
N ASP A 291 -8.15 16.99 -0.77
CA ASP A 291 -7.45 15.71 -0.89
C ASP A 291 -6.03 15.87 -0.31
N LEU A 292 -5.83 15.37 0.91
CA LEU A 292 -4.58 15.52 1.65
C LEU A 292 -3.67 14.31 1.44
N PHE A 293 -2.39 14.55 1.16
CA PHE A 293 -1.40 13.57 0.71
C PHE A 293 -1.74 13.05 -0.69
N CYS A 294 -2.12 13.94 -1.59
CA CYS A 294 -2.74 13.60 -2.87
C CYS A 294 -1.82 12.89 -3.87
N GLY A 295 -0.51 12.92 -3.68
CA GLY A 295 0.46 12.31 -4.59
C GLY A 295 0.31 12.81 -6.03
N LEU A 296 0.14 11.88 -6.96
CA LEU A 296 -0.13 12.15 -8.39
C LEU A 296 -1.59 12.55 -8.69
N GLY A 297 -2.40 12.81 -7.66
CA GLY A 297 -3.81 13.10 -7.83
C GLY A 297 -4.69 11.84 -8.00
N ASN A 298 -4.28 10.72 -7.42
CA ASN A 298 -4.98 9.43 -7.52
C ASN A 298 -6.44 9.48 -7.06
N PHE A 299 -6.77 10.32 -6.08
CA PHE A 299 -8.14 10.64 -5.66
C PHE A 299 -8.58 12.02 -6.15
N THR A 300 -7.66 13.01 -6.23
CA THR A 300 -7.98 14.38 -6.65
C THR A 300 -8.66 14.42 -8.00
N LEU A 301 -8.10 13.74 -9.03
CA LEU A 301 -8.66 13.80 -10.38
C LEU A 301 -10.02 13.09 -10.48
N PRO A 302 -10.23 11.88 -9.92
CA PRO A 302 -11.57 11.30 -9.81
C PRO A 302 -12.58 12.20 -9.07
N LEU A 303 -12.20 12.82 -7.95
CA LEU A 303 -13.04 13.77 -7.22
C LEU A 303 -13.42 14.97 -8.08
N ALA A 304 -12.50 15.52 -8.87
CA ALA A 304 -12.74 16.66 -9.76
C ALA A 304 -13.72 16.34 -10.90
N THR A 305 -14.00 15.07 -11.21
CA THR A 305 -15.05 14.72 -12.18
C THR A 305 -16.45 15.00 -11.64
N VAL A 306 -16.63 15.09 -10.31
CA VAL A 306 -17.90 15.30 -9.63
C VAL A 306 -17.95 16.67 -8.94
N ALA A 307 -16.97 17.00 -8.11
CA ALA A 307 -16.94 18.20 -7.27
C ALA A 307 -16.91 19.51 -8.08
N ARG A 308 -17.30 20.60 -7.45
CA ARG A 308 -17.09 21.97 -7.96
C ARG A 308 -15.60 22.31 -8.01
N GLU A 309 -14.89 22.07 -6.93
CA GLU A 309 -13.44 22.31 -6.79
C GLU A 309 -12.80 21.25 -5.90
N VAL A 310 -11.60 20.78 -6.27
CA VAL A 310 -10.79 19.91 -5.44
C VAL A 310 -9.42 20.54 -5.20
N VAL A 311 -9.00 20.61 -3.95
CA VAL A 311 -7.67 21.09 -3.56
C VAL A 311 -6.84 19.90 -3.12
N GLY A 312 -5.88 19.51 -3.96
CA GLY A 312 -4.87 18.48 -3.67
C GLY A 312 -3.66 19.06 -2.97
N ILE A 313 -3.25 18.47 -1.85
CA ILE A 313 -2.11 18.94 -1.06
C ILE A 313 -1.13 17.79 -0.87
N GLU A 314 0.15 18.04 -1.22
CA GLU A 314 1.20 17.04 -1.25
C GLU A 314 2.53 17.66 -0.81
N GLY A 315 3.41 16.88 -0.16
CA GLY A 315 4.73 17.33 0.27
C GLY A 315 5.77 17.50 -0.84
N SER A 316 5.53 16.89 -2.01
CA SER A 316 6.45 16.87 -3.15
C SER A 316 5.96 17.74 -4.29
N SER A 317 6.71 18.81 -4.62
CA SER A 317 6.41 19.66 -5.78
C SER A 317 6.44 18.87 -7.10
N ILE A 318 7.32 17.87 -7.22
CA ILE A 318 7.40 17.01 -8.39
C ILE A 318 6.08 16.26 -8.63
N LEU A 319 5.42 15.80 -7.56
CA LEU A 319 4.16 15.07 -7.65
C LEU A 319 3.00 16.03 -7.93
N THR A 320 2.95 17.20 -7.28
CA THR A 320 1.92 18.21 -7.57
C THR A 320 2.00 18.76 -9.01
N ASP A 321 3.21 18.96 -9.54
CA ASP A 321 3.39 19.38 -10.96
C ASP A 321 2.85 18.31 -11.92
N ARG A 322 3.10 17.03 -11.66
CA ARG A 322 2.56 15.93 -12.46
C ARG A 322 1.05 15.79 -12.34
N ALA A 323 0.52 15.96 -11.13
CA ALA A 323 -0.92 15.96 -10.92
C ALA A 323 -1.60 17.10 -11.71
N LEU A 324 -0.99 18.30 -11.74
CA LEU A 324 -1.47 19.43 -12.52
C LEU A 324 -1.39 19.14 -14.03
N GLN A 325 -0.31 18.53 -14.51
CA GLN A 325 -0.19 18.11 -15.90
C GLN A 325 -1.28 17.10 -16.29
N ALA A 326 -1.51 16.09 -15.43
CA ALA A 326 -2.57 15.12 -15.63
C ALA A 326 -3.96 15.76 -15.61
N ALA A 327 -4.22 16.71 -14.71
CA ALA A 327 -5.46 17.50 -14.68
C ALA A 327 -5.68 18.24 -15.99
N SER A 328 -4.64 18.88 -16.53
CA SER A 328 -4.70 19.61 -17.81
C SER A 328 -4.98 18.68 -19.00
N GLN A 329 -4.39 17.48 -19.01
CA GLN A 329 -4.65 16.47 -20.06
C GLN A 329 -6.11 16.00 -20.09
N HIS A 330 -6.81 16.11 -18.96
CA HIS A 330 -8.21 15.69 -18.80
C HIS A 330 -9.20 16.87 -18.73
N ASN A 331 -8.76 18.10 -19.02
CA ASN A 331 -9.59 19.32 -18.92
C ASN A 331 -10.19 19.55 -17.52
N LEU A 332 -9.46 19.14 -16.46
CA LEU A 332 -9.85 19.29 -15.06
C LEU A 332 -9.12 20.44 -14.36
N GLN A 333 -8.24 21.20 -15.05
CA GLN A 333 -7.42 22.27 -14.47
C GLN A 333 -8.24 23.40 -13.84
N GLU A 334 -9.44 23.67 -14.34
CA GLU A 334 -10.33 24.69 -13.75
C GLU A 334 -11.01 24.24 -12.44
N LYS A 335 -11.12 22.92 -12.26
CA LYS A 335 -11.72 22.29 -11.08
C LYS A 335 -10.69 21.84 -10.05
N THR A 336 -9.40 21.91 -10.34
CA THR A 336 -8.33 21.44 -9.44
C THR A 336 -7.38 22.56 -9.04
N ARG A 337 -6.95 22.53 -7.80
CA ARG A 337 -5.85 23.34 -7.27
C ARG A 337 -4.86 22.38 -6.60
N PHE A 338 -3.57 22.63 -6.79
CA PHE A 338 -2.54 21.86 -6.11
C PHE A 338 -1.65 22.79 -5.29
N ALA A 339 -1.34 22.35 -4.06
CA ALA A 339 -0.43 23.05 -3.17
C ALA A 339 0.65 22.10 -2.64
N THR A 340 1.90 22.57 -2.64
CA THR A 340 3.02 21.83 -2.05
C THR A 340 3.24 22.27 -0.63
N LEU A 341 3.04 21.34 0.35
CA LEU A 341 3.19 21.64 1.77
C LEU A 341 3.51 20.38 2.57
N ASN A 342 4.32 20.54 3.62
CA ASN A 342 4.56 19.48 4.60
C ASN A 342 3.37 19.32 5.56
N LEU A 343 2.51 18.33 5.27
CA LEU A 343 1.31 18.03 6.07
C LEU A 343 1.59 17.46 7.48
N PHE A 344 2.85 17.18 7.81
CA PHE A 344 3.24 16.77 9.15
C PHE A 344 3.47 17.95 10.11
N GLU A 345 3.48 19.20 9.60
CA GLU A 345 3.79 20.41 10.35
C GLU A 345 2.67 21.46 10.27
N VAL A 346 1.47 21.06 9.85
CA VAL A 346 0.31 21.95 9.73
C VAL A 346 -0.39 22.20 11.06
N ASP A 347 -1.06 23.34 11.15
CA ASP A 347 -1.87 23.77 12.29
C ASP A 347 -3.28 24.23 11.86
N VAL A 348 -4.09 24.64 12.82
CA VAL A 348 -5.46 25.11 12.56
C VAL A 348 -5.47 26.42 11.76
N ALA A 349 -4.50 27.30 11.94
CA ALA A 349 -4.43 28.56 11.21
C ALA A 349 -4.20 28.29 9.71
N TRP A 350 -3.38 27.31 9.40
CA TRP A 350 -3.20 26.89 8.03
C TRP A 350 -4.51 26.34 7.40
N LEU A 351 -5.25 25.50 8.10
CA LEU A 351 -6.55 24.99 7.59
C LEU A 351 -7.53 26.14 7.33
N ARG A 352 -7.63 27.10 8.25
CA ARG A 352 -8.49 28.30 8.10
C ARG A 352 -8.10 29.14 6.89
N ASN A 353 -6.80 29.29 6.62
CA ASN A 353 -6.29 30.02 5.45
C ASN A 353 -6.64 29.39 4.12
N LEU A 354 -6.88 28.08 4.08
CA LEU A 354 -7.38 27.38 2.87
C LEU A 354 -8.85 27.64 2.60
N GLY A 355 -9.60 28.17 3.58
CA GLY A 355 -11.02 28.35 3.52
C GLY A 355 -11.81 27.06 3.85
N HIS A 356 -13.13 27.15 3.78
CA HIS A 356 -14.02 26.03 4.11
C HIS A 356 -13.94 24.91 3.05
N PHE A 357 -13.97 23.67 3.53
CA PHE A 357 -14.17 22.46 2.72
C PHE A 357 -15.42 21.73 3.19
N ASP A 358 -16.25 21.30 2.24
CA ASP A 358 -17.46 20.53 2.52
C ASP A 358 -17.11 19.07 2.87
N ARG A 359 -16.10 18.52 2.16
CA ARG A 359 -15.61 17.15 2.29
C ARG A 359 -14.09 17.12 2.36
N MET A 360 -13.55 16.06 2.96
CA MET A 360 -12.10 15.86 3.02
C MET A 360 -11.72 14.37 2.87
N LEU A 361 -10.75 14.11 2.02
CA LEU A 361 -10.08 12.81 1.90
C LEU A 361 -8.67 12.93 2.46
N ILE A 362 -8.23 11.93 3.23
CA ILE A 362 -6.91 11.87 3.84
C ILE A 362 -6.32 10.48 3.53
N ASP A 363 -5.17 10.41 2.84
CA ASP A 363 -4.45 9.16 2.51
C ASP A 363 -2.96 9.28 2.86
N PRO A 364 -2.60 9.32 4.15
CA PRO A 364 -1.24 9.59 4.60
C PRO A 364 -0.34 8.37 4.48
N PRO A 365 1.00 8.57 4.54
CA PRO A 365 1.94 7.50 4.71
C PRO A 365 1.81 6.82 6.09
N ARG A 366 2.70 5.85 6.38
CA ARG A 366 2.60 4.98 7.59
C ARG A 366 2.59 5.73 8.92
N GLU A 367 3.11 6.93 8.96
CA GLU A 367 3.17 7.82 10.12
C GLU A 367 1.78 8.33 10.53
N GLY A 368 0.81 8.26 9.62
CA GLY A 368 -0.54 8.83 9.79
C GLY A 368 -0.56 10.34 9.54
N ALA A 369 -1.66 10.99 9.88
CA ALA A 369 -1.89 12.42 9.69
C ALA A 369 -2.11 13.15 11.04
N HIS A 370 -1.22 12.93 11.99
CA HIS A 370 -1.39 13.41 13.37
C HIS A 370 -1.60 14.93 13.45
N ALA A 371 -0.76 15.73 12.77
CA ALA A 371 -0.88 17.18 12.75
C ALA A 371 -2.20 17.65 12.13
N VAL A 372 -2.63 17.00 11.03
CA VAL A 372 -3.91 17.27 10.38
C VAL A 372 -5.08 16.94 11.33
N ALA A 373 -5.04 15.79 12.03
CA ALA A 373 -6.08 15.41 12.99
C ALA A 373 -6.20 16.43 14.14
N LEU A 374 -5.07 16.90 14.68
CA LEU A 374 -5.03 17.96 15.70
C LEU A 374 -5.57 19.30 15.18
N ALA A 375 -5.21 19.68 13.94
CA ALA A 375 -5.71 20.91 13.33
C ALA A 375 -7.22 20.85 13.10
N LEU A 376 -7.73 19.72 12.60
CA LEU A 376 -9.17 19.48 12.43
C LEU A 376 -9.94 19.50 13.75
N ALA A 377 -9.35 18.99 14.82
CA ALA A 377 -9.95 18.98 16.16
C ALA A 377 -10.15 20.39 16.74
N GLN A 378 -9.32 21.35 16.32
CA GLN A 378 -9.39 22.76 16.77
C GLN A 378 -10.30 23.65 15.94
N LEU A 379 -10.93 23.11 14.87
CA LEU A 379 -11.92 23.85 14.08
C LEU A 379 -13.22 24.00 14.85
N GLU A 380 -13.84 25.16 14.72
CA GLU A 380 -15.20 25.37 15.20
C GLU A 380 -16.20 24.49 14.41
N PRO A 381 -17.35 24.10 14.99
CA PRO A 381 -18.28 23.19 14.33
C PRO A 381 -18.67 23.60 12.90
N GLN A 382 -18.84 24.90 12.64
CA GLN A 382 -19.20 25.44 11.33
C GLN A 382 -18.05 25.51 10.33
N GLU A 383 -16.79 25.38 10.79
CA GLU A 383 -15.59 25.35 9.94
C GLU A 383 -15.25 23.94 9.46
N ARG A 384 -15.82 22.91 10.10
CA ARG A 384 -15.46 21.50 9.89
C ARG A 384 -15.99 20.96 8.57
N PRO A 385 -15.20 20.21 7.82
CA PRO A 385 -15.74 19.33 6.78
C PRO A 385 -16.86 18.46 7.35
N THR A 386 -17.99 18.40 6.64
CA THR A 386 -19.14 17.62 7.11
C THR A 386 -18.86 16.13 7.13
N ARG A 387 -17.96 15.67 6.25
CA ARG A 387 -17.54 14.28 6.17
C ARG A 387 -16.06 14.16 5.79
N ILE A 388 -15.37 13.24 6.47
CA ILE A 388 -13.98 12.88 6.20
C ILE A 388 -13.93 11.39 5.85
N VAL A 389 -13.27 11.06 4.74
CA VAL A 389 -12.86 9.69 4.41
C VAL A 389 -11.35 9.59 4.64
N TYR A 390 -10.95 8.68 5.51
CA TYR A 390 -9.55 8.43 5.86
C TYR A 390 -9.13 7.06 5.36
N VAL A 391 -8.22 7.00 4.40
CA VAL A 391 -7.53 5.79 3.94
C VAL A 391 -6.23 5.63 4.73
N SER A 392 -5.83 4.44 5.10
CA SER A 392 -4.61 4.23 5.90
C SER A 392 -3.97 2.88 5.67
N CYS A 393 -2.66 2.87 5.49
CA CYS A 393 -1.85 1.65 5.43
C CYS A 393 -1.34 1.17 6.81
N ASN A 394 -1.77 1.81 7.91
CA ASN A 394 -1.37 1.45 9.27
C ASN A 394 -2.54 1.62 10.25
N PRO A 395 -3.17 0.52 10.70
CA PRO A 395 -4.34 0.59 11.56
C PRO A 395 -4.05 1.23 12.94
N ALA A 396 -2.81 1.21 13.41
CA ALA A 396 -2.46 1.81 14.69
C ALA A 396 -2.43 3.34 14.63
N THR A 397 -1.86 3.92 13.55
CA THR A 397 -1.87 5.38 13.33
C THR A 397 -3.25 5.89 12.97
N LEU A 398 -4.04 5.13 12.19
CA LEU A 398 -5.44 5.44 11.96
C LEU A 398 -6.23 5.50 13.28
N ALA A 399 -6.05 4.51 14.16
CA ALA A 399 -6.75 4.48 15.44
C ALA A 399 -6.33 5.67 16.35
N ARG A 400 -5.04 6.07 16.35
CA ARG A 400 -4.57 7.26 17.07
C ARG A 400 -5.26 8.53 16.55
N ASP A 401 -5.24 8.74 15.25
CA ASP A 401 -5.79 9.93 14.61
C ASP A 401 -7.32 9.98 14.74
N ALA A 402 -7.99 8.82 14.63
CA ALA A 402 -9.41 8.65 14.90
C ALA A 402 -9.78 9.04 16.35
N GLY A 403 -8.94 8.69 17.32
CA GLY A 403 -9.12 9.09 18.71
C GLY A 403 -9.16 10.62 18.87
N ILE A 404 -8.26 11.34 18.22
CA ILE A 404 -8.21 12.80 18.20
C ILE A 404 -9.48 13.38 17.54
N LEU A 405 -9.79 12.92 16.33
CA LEU A 405 -10.95 13.40 15.58
C LEU A 405 -12.26 13.23 16.37
N VAL A 406 -12.42 12.09 17.08
CA VAL A 406 -13.67 11.79 17.80
C VAL A 406 -13.70 12.43 19.19
N HIS A 407 -12.66 12.27 20.00
CA HIS A 407 -12.69 12.71 21.41
C HIS A 407 -12.39 14.19 21.58
N GLU A 408 -11.61 14.80 20.68
CA GLU A 408 -11.23 16.20 20.75
C GLU A 408 -11.91 17.02 19.64
N GLY A 409 -12.05 16.45 18.43
CA GLY A 409 -12.56 17.14 17.24
C GLY A 409 -14.07 17.12 17.08
N GLY A 410 -14.83 16.40 17.93
CA GLY A 410 -16.29 16.34 17.86
C GLY A 410 -16.85 15.62 16.62
N TYR A 411 -16.01 14.88 15.89
CA TYR A 411 -16.45 13.99 14.82
C TYR A 411 -17.04 12.70 15.41
N LYS A 412 -17.87 12.03 14.62
CA LYS A 412 -18.37 10.68 14.92
C LYS A 412 -17.78 9.71 13.90
N LEU A 413 -17.17 8.62 14.37
CA LEU A 413 -16.82 7.50 13.50
C LEU A 413 -18.14 6.87 13.03
N SER A 414 -18.42 6.84 11.72
CA SER A 414 -19.64 6.23 11.19
C SER A 414 -19.40 4.83 10.67
N ALA A 415 -18.25 4.55 10.07
CA ALA A 415 -17.90 3.23 9.55
C ALA A 415 -16.38 3.07 9.39
N ALA A 416 -15.89 1.82 9.44
CA ALA A 416 -14.54 1.49 9.02
C ALA A 416 -14.47 0.04 8.51
N GLY A 417 -13.47 -0.27 7.67
CA GLY A 417 -13.24 -1.61 7.16
C GLY A 417 -11.88 -1.75 6.50
N VAL A 418 -11.48 -2.98 6.24
CA VAL A 418 -10.18 -3.28 5.62
C VAL A 418 -10.25 -3.30 4.10
N VAL A 419 -9.10 -3.01 3.50
CA VAL A 419 -8.82 -3.08 2.09
C VAL A 419 -7.68 -4.08 1.90
N ASN A 420 -7.93 -5.21 1.24
CA ASN A 420 -6.90 -6.24 1.04
C ASN A 420 -5.96 -5.90 -0.12
N MET A 421 -5.28 -4.76 0.00
CA MET A 421 -4.31 -4.25 -0.99
C MET A 421 -3.14 -5.22 -1.19
N PHE A 422 -2.72 -5.91 -0.12
CA PHE A 422 -1.53 -6.77 -0.07
C PHE A 422 -1.88 -8.19 0.40
N PRO A 423 -2.52 -9.02 -0.46
CA PRO A 423 -2.70 -10.46 -0.18
C PRO A 423 -1.40 -11.15 0.22
N HIS A 424 -1.48 -12.16 1.08
CA HIS A 424 -0.37 -12.98 1.58
C HIS A 424 0.67 -12.25 2.45
N THR A 425 0.40 -11.01 2.85
CA THR A 425 1.27 -10.21 3.72
C THR A 425 0.53 -9.72 4.96
N GLY A 426 1.27 -9.30 5.99
CA GLY A 426 0.72 -8.69 7.20
C GLY A 426 0.36 -7.20 7.06
N HIS A 427 0.51 -6.60 5.88
CA HIS A 427 0.11 -5.22 5.66
C HIS A 427 -1.42 -5.09 5.68
N VAL A 428 -1.90 -4.13 6.44
CA VAL A 428 -3.32 -3.80 6.56
C VAL A 428 -3.55 -2.42 5.97
N GLU A 429 -4.33 -2.39 4.90
CA GLU A 429 -4.91 -1.16 4.37
C GLU A 429 -6.33 -1.06 4.90
N SER A 430 -6.79 0.14 5.20
CA SER A 430 -8.11 0.36 5.80
C SER A 430 -8.72 1.69 5.34
N ILE A 431 -10.03 1.79 5.46
CA ILE A 431 -10.80 2.99 5.16
C ILE A 431 -11.76 3.26 6.32
N ALA A 432 -11.83 4.50 6.76
CA ALA A 432 -12.74 4.95 7.82
C ALA A 432 -13.50 6.22 7.39
N VAL A 433 -14.71 6.39 7.91
CA VAL A 433 -15.58 7.52 7.63
C VAL A 433 -15.90 8.22 8.93
N PHE A 434 -15.68 9.53 8.95
CA PHE A 434 -16.02 10.40 10.07
C PHE A 434 -17.02 11.46 9.60
N GLU A 435 -18.00 11.78 10.44
CA GLU A 435 -19.02 12.79 10.20
C GLU A 435 -18.97 13.86 11.30
N SER A 436 -19.07 15.13 10.92
CA SER A 436 -19.11 16.21 11.92
C SER A 436 -20.38 16.09 12.77
N GLY A 437 -20.27 16.29 14.08
CA GLY A 437 -21.38 16.16 15.04
C GLY A 437 -22.45 17.27 14.98
N SER A 438 -22.30 18.24 14.10
CA SER A 438 -23.22 19.35 13.92
C SER A 438 -24.10 19.14 12.71
N GLY A 439 -25.30 18.67 12.89
CA GLY A 439 -26.22 18.63 11.77
C GLY A 439 -27.45 17.76 11.95
N ASP A 440 -28.17 17.92 13.08
CA ASP A 440 -29.62 17.76 13.07
C ASP A 440 -30.29 19.04 12.52
N ALA A 441 -29.92 19.41 11.30
CA ALA A 441 -30.75 20.21 10.43
C ALA A 441 -31.26 19.25 9.35
N ALA A 442 -32.28 18.46 9.71
CA ALA A 442 -33.10 17.75 8.75
C ALA A 442 -33.58 18.76 7.71
N LYS A 443 -33.09 18.67 6.46
CA LYS A 443 -33.78 19.30 5.34
C LYS A 443 -35.23 18.76 5.36
N PRO A 444 -36.29 19.63 5.37
CA PRO A 444 -37.64 19.13 5.35
C PRO A 444 -37.85 18.35 4.05
N THR A 445 -38.19 17.08 4.18
CA THR A 445 -38.76 16.29 3.09
C THR A 445 -39.95 17.07 2.52
N ALA A 446 -39.82 17.56 1.30
CA ALA A 446 -40.94 18.07 0.54
C ALA A 446 -41.96 16.91 0.41
N ALA A 447 -43.07 17.06 1.10
CA ALA A 447 -44.20 16.17 0.97
C ALA A 447 -44.71 16.23 -0.46
N ALA A 448 -44.76 15.09 -1.11
CA ALA A 448 -45.48 14.90 -2.36
C ALA A 448 -46.96 15.19 -2.11
N GLN A 449 -47.49 16.13 -2.88
CA GLN A 449 -48.89 16.20 -3.22
C GLN A 449 -49.14 15.59 -4.59
#